data_b4af5205a8d9f5787609aa5a840ace34
#
_entry.id   b4af5205a8d9f5787609aa5a840ace34
#
_cell.length_a   1.000
_cell.length_b   1.000
_cell.length_c   1.000
_cell.angle_alpha   90.00
_cell.angle_beta   90.00
_cell.angle_gamma   90.00
#
_symmetry.space_group_name_H-M   'P 1'
#
loop_
_entity.id
_entity.type
_entity.pdbx_description
1 polymer ?
#
loop_
_entity_poly.entity_id
_entity_poly.type
_entity_poly.pdbx_seq_one_letter_code
_entity_poly.pdbx_strand_id
1 'polypeptide(L)'
;MAIVSAEKFVQAARDNGYAVGGFNTNNLEWTQAILRAAEAKKAPVLIQTSMGAAKYMGGYKVARNLIANLVESMGITVPVAIHLDHGHYEDALECIEVGYTSIMFLSLIHI
;
A
#
# COMPACT_ATOMS: atom_id res chain seq x y z
N MET A 1 -10.67 3.67 -11.07
CA MET A 1 -10.31 2.94 -9.86
C MET A 1 -9.18 3.62 -9.14
N ALA A 2 -9.34 3.87 -7.84
CA ALA A 2 -8.29 4.51 -7.06
C ALA A 2 -7.12 3.57 -6.76
N ILE A 3 -7.39 2.25 -6.60
CA ILE A 3 -6.31 1.29 -6.33
C ILE A 3 -5.60 0.93 -7.62
N VAL A 4 -4.30 1.24 -7.68
CA VAL A 4 -3.51 1.13 -8.88
C VAL A 4 -2.09 0.67 -8.54
N SER A 5 -1.32 0.27 -9.55
CA SER A 5 0.11 0.07 -9.42
C SER A 5 0.78 1.40 -9.07
N ALA A 6 1.85 1.33 -8.30
CA ALA A 6 2.62 2.53 -7.95
C ALA A 6 3.42 3.09 -9.13
N GLU A 7 3.59 2.33 -10.19
CA GLU A 7 4.53 2.65 -11.28
C GLU A 7 4.35 4.07 -11.82
N LYS A 8 3.15 4.40 -12.25
CA LYS A 8 2.91 5.70 -12.92
C LYS A 8 3.07 6.88 -11.99
N PHE A 9 2.53 6.81 -10.78
CA PHE A 9 2.61 7.98 -9.90
C PHE A 9 3.99 8.13 -9.26
N VAL A 10 4.73 7.04 -9.08
CA VAL A 10 6.12 7.12 -8.64
C VAL A 10 7.00 7.70 -9.77
N GLN A 11 6.77 7.29 -11.00
CA GLN A 11 7.46 7.85 -12.15
C GLN A 11 7.19 9.36 -12.30
N ALA A 12 5.95 9.77 -12.14
CA ALA A 12 5.59 11.18 -12.18
C ALA A 12 6.28 11.98 -11.07
N ALA A 13 6.37 11.41 -9.88
CA ALA A 13 7.07 12.04 -8.77
C ALA A 13 8.55 12.25 -9.09
N ARG A 14 9.20 11.24 -9.64
CA ARG A 14 10.59 11.34 -10.07
C ARG A 14 10.78 12.41 -11.13
N ASP A 15 9.93 12.42 -12.15
CA ASP A 15 10.04 13.35 -13.27
C ASP A 15 9.79 14.79 -12.85
N ASN A 16 8.99 15.01 -11.82
CA ASN A 16 8.61 16.35 -11.36
C ASN A 16 9.27 16.76 -10.05
N GLY A 17 10.16 15.93 -9.52
CA GLY A 17 11.00 16.30 -8.38
C GLY A 17 10.28 16.38 -7.04
N TYR A 18 9.31 15.50 -6.78
CA TYR A 18 8.67 15.41 -5.46
C TYR A 18 8.66 13.96 -4.95
N ALA A 19 8.36 13.80 -3.68
CA ALA A 19 8.30 12.48 -3.04
C ALA A 19 6.87 12.02 -2.91
N VAL A 20 6.67 10.69 -2.94
CA VAL A 20 5.40 10.07 -2.61
C VAL A 20 5.53 9.42 -1.25
N GLY A 21 4.57 9.67 -0.36
CA GLY A 21 4.57 9.06 0.96
C GLY A 21 4.21 7.58 0.91
N GLY A 22 4.96 6.78 1.65
CA GLY A 22 4.63 5.39 1.91
C GLY A 22 4.40 5.22 3.40
N PHE A 23 3.17 4.90 3.79
CA PHE A 23 2.78 4.87 5.20
C PHE A 23 2.35 3.48 5.60
N ASN A 24 2.99 2.94 6.64
CA ASN A 24 2.64 1.63 7.18
C ASN A 24 1.35 1.71 7.98
N THR A 25 0.50 0.71 7.81
CA THR A 25 -0.74 0.61 8.57
C THR A 25 -0.80 -0.73 9.29
N ASN A 26 -1.44 -0.72 10.46
CA ASN A 26 -1.63 -1.91 11.29
C ASN A 26 -3.10 -2.19 11.60
N ASN A 27 -4.00 -1.26 11.29
CA ASN A 27 -5.40 -1.40 11.67
C ASN A 27 -6.32 -0.48 10.87
N LEU A 28 -7.59 -0.56 11.16
CA LEU A 28 -8.65 0.23 10.52
C LEU A 28 -8.42 1.73 10.69
N GLU A 29 -8.16 2.16 11.91
CA GLU A 29 -8.06 3.58 12.26
C GLU A 29 -6.88 4.26 11.58
N TRP A 30 -5.74 3.57 11.52
CA TRP A 30 -4.56 4.09 10.84
C TRP A 30 -4.81 4.21 9.34
N THR A 31 -5.46 3.20 8.76
CA THR A 31 -5.77 3.21 7.33
C THR A 31 -6.71 4.37 6.99
N GLN A 32 -7.74 4.59 7.81
CA GLN A 32 -8.66 5.71 7.61
C GLN A 32 -7.93 7.06 7.67
N ALA A 33 -7.04 7.22 8.65
CA ALA A 33 -6.29 8.47 8.80
C ALA A 33 -5.39 8.74 7.59
N ILE A 34 -4.69 7.72 7.10
CA ILE A 34 -3.83 7.84 5.93
C ILE A 34 -4.65 8.24 4.70
N LEU A 35 -5.76 7.56 4.48
CA LEU A 35 -6.62 7.83 3.32
C LEU A 35 -7.25 9.23 3.37
N ARG A 36 -7.70 9.67 4.55
CA ARG A 36 -8.23 11.02 4.72
C ARG A 36 -7.19 12.07 4.40
N ALA A 37 -5.96 11.89 4.89
CA ALA A 37 -4.88 12.84 4.66
C ALA A 37 -4.52 12.89 3.17
N ALA A 38 -4.41 11.74 2.52
CA ALA A 38 -4.08 11.67 1.10
C ALA A 38 -5.15 12.35 0.25
N GLU A 39 -6.42 12.08 0.53
CA GLU A 39 -7.53 12.70 -0.20
C GLU A 39 -7.59 14.20 0.03
N ALA A 40 -7.40 14.65 1.26
CA ALA A 40 -7.43 16.07 1.60
C ALA A 40 -6.32 16.85 0.88
N LYS A 41 -5.16 16.24 0.71
CA LYS A 41 -4.04 16.87 0.02
C LYS A 41 -3.98 16.57 -1.47
N LYS A 42 -4.92 15.78 -1.98
CA LYS A 42 -4.94 15.32 -3.38
C LYS A 42 -3.60 14.72 -3.80
N ALA A 43 -3.05 13.88 -2.92
CA ALA A 43 -1.74 13.26 -3.12
C ALA A 43 -1.88 11.76 -3.32
N PRO A 44 -1.17 11.17 -4.28
CA PRO A 44 -1.09 9.72 -4.37
C PRO A 44 -0.35 9.15 -3.15
N VAL A 45 -0.62 7.92 -2.80
CA VAL A 45 -0.07 7.34 -1.58
C VAL A 45 0.18 5.84 -1.75
N LEU A 46 1.26 5.37 -1.11
CA LEU A 46 1.48 3.94 -0.89
C LEU A 46 1.03 3.60 0.52
N ILE A 47 0.05 2.73 0.63
CA ILE A 47 -0.33 2.17 1.94
C ILE A 47 0.38 0.84 2.08
N GLN A 48 1.23 0.76 3.08
CA GLN A 48 2.17 -0.35 3.24
C GLN A 48 1.79 -1.24 4.42
N THR A 49 2.02 -2.54 4.26
CA THR A 49 2.01 -3.46 5.37
C THR A 49 3.33 -4.22 5.41
N SER A 50 3.85 -4.40 6.62
CA SER A 50 4.93 -5.35 6.85
C SER A 50 4.34 -6.76 6.95
N MET A 51 5.18 -7.78 6.94
CA MET A 51 4.75 -9.15 7.19
C MET A 51 4.03 -9.26 8.54
N GLY A 52 4.61 -8.64 9.57
CA GLY A 52 4.02 -8.66 10.91
C GLY A 52 2.69 -7.94 11.01
N ALA A 53 2.56 -6.79 10.36
CA ALA A 53 1.31 -6.04 10.34
C ALA A 53 0.19 -6.82 9.65
N ALA A 54 0.49 -7.44 8.52
CA ALA A 54 -0.49 -8.25 7.80
C ALA A 54 -0.93 -9.44 8.65
N LYS A 55 0.01 -10.11 9.31
CA LYS A 55 -0.31 -11.22 10.21
C LYS A 55 -1.20 -10.76 11.37
N TYR A 56 -0.89 -9.61 11.96
CA TYR A 56 -1.69 -9.01 13.02
C TYR A 56 -3.12 -8.75 12.57
N MET A 57 -3.30 -8.26 11.36
CA MET A 57 -4.64 -7.96 10.81
C MET A 57 -5.42 -9.22 10.39
N GLY A 58 -4.78 -10.37 10.31
CA GLY A 58 -5.43 -11.62 9.92
C GLY A 58 -4.94 -12.23 8.60
N GLY A 59 -3.92 -11.66 8.01
CA GLY A 59 -3.32 -12.13 6.77
C GLY A 59 -3.33 -11.09 5.66
N TYR A 60 -2.61 -11.36 4.58
CA TYR A 60 -2.50 -10.43 3.47
C TYR A 60 -3.84 -10.14 2.79
N LYS A 61 -4.67 -11.17 2.64
CA LYS A 61 -5.98 -10.98 2.03
C LYS A 61 -6.86 -10.06 2.86
N VAL A 62 -6.85 -10.22 4.19
CA VAL A 62 -7.62 -9.38 5.10
C VAL A 62 -7.10 -7.94 5.03
N ALA A 63 -5.78 -7.76 5.09
CA ALA A 63 -5.17 -6.43 5.01
C ALA A 63 -5.51 -5.74 3.69
N ARG A 64 -5.35 -6.45 2.59
CA ARG A 64 -5.66 -5.91 1.25
C ARG A 64 -7.14 -5.52 1.16
N ASN A 65 -8.03 -6.39 1.62
CA ASN A 65 -9.45 -6.13 1.53
C ASN A 65 -9.90 -5.00 2.44
N LEU A 66 -9.30 -4.87 3.62
CA LEU A 66 -9.56 -3.74 4.51
C LEU A 66 -9.24 -2.42 3.81
N ILE A 67 -8.07 -2.33 3.21
CA ILE A 67 -7.63 -1.11 2.51
C ILE A 67 -8.54 -0.83 1.32
N ALA A 68 -8.78 -1.85 0.50
CA ALA A 68 -9.63 -1.71 -0.69
C ALA A 68 -11.07 -1.31 -0.33
N ASN A 69 -11.61 -1.92 0.71
CA ASN A 69 -12.97 -1.60 1.16
C ASN A 69 -13.07 -0.17 1.65
N LEU A 70 -12.07 0.33 2.36
CA LEU A 70 -12.05 1.71 2.83
C LEU A 70 -11.89 2.71 1.69
N VAL A 71 -11.05 2.40 0.71
CA VAL A 71 -10.89 3.25 -0.48
C VAL A 71 -12.24 3.45 -1.16
N GLU A 72 -12.99 2.38 -1.34
CA GLU A 72 -14.31 2.44 -1.96
C GLU A 72 -15.32 3.17 -1.06
N SER A 73 -15.43 2.74 0.20
CA SER A 73 -16.42 3.25 1.15
C SER A 73 -16.22 4.74 1.45
N MET A 74 -14.97 5.19 1.51
CA MET A 74 -14.65 6.61 1.80
C MET A 74 -14.66 7.48 0.56
N GLY A 75 -14.90 6.91 -0.62
CA GLY A 75 -14.91 7.68 -1.86
C GLY A 75 -13.55 8.27 -2.22
N ILE A 76 -12.49 7.55 -1.97
CA ILE A 76 -11.13 8.03 -2.24
C ILE A 76 -10.90 8.12 -3.75
N THR A 77 -10.45 9.27 -4.22
CA THR A 77 -10.22 9.53 -5.63
C THR A 77 -8.75 9.58 -6.03
N VAL A 78 -7.85 9.82 -5.05
CA VAL A 78 -6.42 9.84 -5.32
C VAL A 78 -5.90 8.44 -5.60
N PRO A 79 -4.83 8.28 -6.40
CA PRO A 79 -4.24 6.97 -6.63
C PRO A 79 -3.69 6.36 -5.34
N VAL A 80 -4.02 5.11 -5.09
CA VAL A 80 -3.57 4.36 -3.91
C VAL A 80 -2.92 3.06 -4.38
N ALA A 81 -1.70 2.81 -3.97
CA ALA A 81 -1.06 1.52 -4.15
C ALA A 81 -1.03 0.79 -2.81
N ILE A 82 -1.32 -0.50 -2.85
CA ILE A 82 -1.22 -1.38 -1.67
C ILE A 82 0.11 -2.09 -1.77
N HIS A 83 0.99 -1.82 -0.82
CA HIS A 83 2.41 -2.16 -0.90
C HIS A 83 2.84 -3.12 0.21
N LEU A 84 3.53 -4.21 -0.18
CA LEU A 84 4.22 -5.06 0.79
C LEU A 84 5.59 -4.46 1.07
N ASP A 85 5.85 -4.17 2.34
CA ASP A 85 7.10 -3.58 2.80
C ASP A 85 7.98 -4.67 3.41
N HIS A 86 9.13 -4.93 2.79
CA HIS A 86 10.10 -5.92 3.26
C HIS A 86 9.55 -7.35 3.34
N GLY A 87 9.06 -7.89 2.23
CA GLY A 87 8.56 -9.25 2.17
C GLY A 87 9.61 -10.26 1.72
N HIS A 88 9.48 -11.49 2.18
CA HIS A 88 10.23 -12.63 1.65
C HIS A 88 9.60 -13.08 0.33
N TYR A 89 10.24 -14.04 -0.34
CA TYR A 89 9.77 -14.50 -1.65
C TYR A 89 8.34 -15.05 -1.60
N GLU A 90 8.05 -15.92 -0.63
CA GLU A 90 6.70 -16.48 -0.49
C GLU A 90 5.65 -15.41 -0.17
N ASP A 91 6.03 -14.43 0.65
CA ASP A 91 5.15 -13.30 0.97
C ASP A 91 4.83 -12.48 -0.27
N ALA A 92 5.83 -12.24 -1.10
CA ALA A 92 5.65 -11.51 -2.35
C ALA A 92 4.67 -12.23 -3.28
N LEU A 93 4.82 -13.56 -3.42
CA LEU A 93 3.91 -14.35 -4.25
C LEU A 93 2.48 -14.31 -3.72
N GLU A 94 2.31 -14.46 -2.43
CA GLU A 94 0.97 -14.40 -1.81
C GLU A 94 0.34 -13.03 -1.99
N CYS A 95 1.10 -11.97 -1.81
CA CYS A 95 0.61 -10.59 -1.99
C CYS A 95 0.17 -10.34 -3.42
N ILE A 96 0.92 -10.82 -4.41
CA ILE A 96 0.52 -10.70 -5.81
C ILE A 96 -0.80 -11.42 -6.03
N GLU A 97 -0.94 -12.62 -5.50
CA GLU A 97 -2.15 -13.43 -5.67
C GLU A 97 -3.38 -12.77 -5.05
N VAL A 98 -3.25 -12.18 -3.87
CA VAL A 98 -4.41 -11.55 -3.19
C VAL A 98 -4.69 -10.13 -3.65
N GLY A 99 -3.85 -9.54 -4.50
CA GLY A 99 -4.15 -8.26 -5.11
C GLY A 99 -3.40 -7.05 -4.56
N TYR A 100 -2.24 -7.25 -3.93
CA TYR A 100 -1.34 -6.13 -3.67
C TYR A 100 -0.85 -5.57 -5.01
N THR A 101 -0.65 -4.27 -5.07
CA THR A 101 -0.31 -3.60 -6.32
C THR A 101 1.13 -3.08 -6.36
N SER A 102 1.88 -3.28 -5.27
CA SER A 102 3.28 -2.89 -5.17
C SER A 102 3.97 -3.81 -4.16
N ILE A 103 5.20 -4.19 -4.43
CA ILE A 103 5.93 -5.18 -3.62
C ILE A 103 7.38 -4.73 -3.45
N MET A 104 7.87 -4.78 -2.23
CA MET A 104 9.31 -4.73 -1.98
C MET A 104 9.76 -6.12 -1.54
N PHE A 105 10.39 -6.85 -2.46
CA PHE A 105 11.04 -8.10 -2.16
C PHE A 105 12.46 -7.82 -1.69
N LEU A 106 12.79 -8.24 -0.48
CA LEU A 106 14.12 -8.02 0.08
C LEU A 106 14.74 -9.34 0.48
N SER A 107 15.87 -9.67 -0.14
CA SER A 107 16.64 -10.84 0.24
C SER A 107 17.47 -10.54 1.48
N LEU A 108 17.34 -11.38 2.51
CA LEU A 108 18.12 -11.23 3.73
C LEU A 108 19.57 -11.71 3.57
N ILE A 109 19.90 -12.30 2.42
CA ILE A 109 21.27 -12.75 2.14
C ILE A 109 22.14 -11.60 1.69
N HIS A 110 21.54 -10.58 1.12
CA HIS A 110 22.27 -9.41 0.63
C HIS A 110 22.27 -8.32 1.66
N ILE A 111 23.43 -8.02 2.09
CA ILE A 111 23.63 -7.00 3.12
C ILE A 111 24.45 -5.87 2.53
#